data_a940aea336c97cf6b88182a9ffbe99f5
#
_entry.id   a940aea336c97cf6b88182a9ffbe99f5
#
_cell.length_a   1.000
_cell.length_b   1.000
_cell.length_c   1.000
_cell.angle_alpha   90.00
_cell.angle_beta   90.00
_cell.angle_gamma   90.00
#
_symmetry.space_group_name_H-M   'P 1'
#
loop_
_entity.id
_entity.type
_entity.pdbx_description
1 polymer ?
#
loop_
_entity_poly.entity_id
_entity_poly.type
_entity_poly.pdbx_seq_one_letter_code
_entity_poly.pdbx_strand_id
1 'polypeptide(L)' 'MCLSTVYKNEKSPENVVLGNVMQIYCENGIVTLTDIMGREAKVEGEILSADLTGGTVVLKTKAS' A
#
# COMPACT_ATOMS: atom_id res chain seq x y z
N MET A 1 15.69 -6.43 -5.91
CA MET A 1 14.77 -5.60 -5.13
C MET A 1 13.32 -5.84 -5.58
N CYS A 2 12.43 -6.04 -4.62
CA CYS A 2 11.05 -6.35 -4.95
C CYS A 2 10.16 -5.13 -4.80
N LEU A 3 9.36 -4.88 -5.82
CA LEU A 3 8.36 -3.83 -5.77
C LEU A 3 7.03 -4.44 -5.42
N SER A 4 6.23 -3.72 -4.66
CA SER A 4 4.96 -4.25 -4.17
C SER A 4 3.78 -3.52 -4.78
N THR A 5 2.66 -4.23 -4.87
CA THR A 5 1.39 -3.64 -5.24
C THR A 5 0.57 -3.50 -3.96
N VAL A 6 0.03 -2.32 -3.74
CA VAL A 6 -0.73 -2.03 -2.53
C VAL A 6 -2.21 -1.95 -2.85
N TYR A 7 -2.99 -2.70 -2.09
CA TYR A 7 -4.45 -2.76 -2.23
C TYR A 7 -5.11 -2.17 -0.98
N LYS A 8 -6.34 -1.73 -1.12
CA LYS A 8 -7.12 -1.26 0.03
C LYS A 8 -8.21 -2.27 0.36
N ASN A 9 -8.25 -2.69 1.63
CA ASN A 9 -9.27 -3.58 2.19
C ASN A 9 -9.27 -4.99 1.65
N GLU A 10 -9.03 -5.18 0.37
CA GLU A 10 -9.14 -6.50 -0.25
C GLU A 10 -8.22 -6.59 -1.45
N LYS A 11 -7.60 -7.76 -1.62
CA LYS A 11 -6.69 -7.96 -2.75
C LYS A 11 -7.51 -8.25 -4.00
N SER A 12 -7.87 -7.20 -4.72
CA SER A 12 -8.56 -7.35 -5.99
C SER A 12 -8.11 -6.22 -6.93
N PRO A 13 -8.20 -6.43 -8.25
CA PRO A 13 -7.69 -5.45 -9.22
C PRO A 13 -8.30 -4.06 -9.07
N GLU A 14 -9.56 -3.99 -8.68
CA GLU A 14 -10.24 -2.71 -8.55
C GLU A 14 -9.85 -1.96 -7.29
N ASN A 15 -9.16 -2.62 -6.37
CA ASN A 15 -8.78 -2.02 -5.09
C ASN A 15 -7.32 -1.59 -5.05
N VAL A 16 -6.63 -1.58 -6.19
CA VAL A 16 -5.23 -1.17 -6.23
C VAL A 16 -5.12 0.31 -5.91
N VAL A 17 -4.29 0.64 -4.92
CA VAL A 17 -4.00 2.02 -4.56
C VAL A 17 -2.81 2.52 -5.36
N LEU A 18 -1.74 1.73 -5.39
CA LEU A 18 -0.52 2.12 -6.08
C LEU A 18 0.29 0.87 -6.37
N GLY A 19 0.86 0.80 -7.59
CA GLY A 19 1.73 -0.30 -7.96
C GLY A 19 3.18 0.13 -7.92
N ASN A 20 4.08 -0.83 -8.02
CA ASN A 20 5.52 -0.61 -8.03
C ASN A 20 5.98 0.21 -6.84
N VAL A 21 5.43 -0.10 -5.68
CA VAL A 21 5.73 0.63 -4.45
C VAL A 21 7.07 0.16 -3.91
N MET A 22 7.96 1.11 -3.66
CA MET A 22 9.28 0.79 -3.12
C MET A 22 9.43 1.16 -1.65
N GLN A 23 8.51 1.96 -1.12
CA GLN A 23 8.61 2.37 0.28
C GLN A 23 7.23 2.61 0.86
N ILE A 24 7.04 2.14 2.08
CA ILE A 24 5.81 2.36 2.83
C ILE A 24 6.18 2.96 4.18
N TYR A 25 5.54 4.04 4.53
CA TYR A 25 5.81 4.74 5.78
C TYR A 25 4.49 4.96 6.50
N CYS A 26 4.42 4.54 7.76
CA CYS A 26 3.20 4.67 8.55
C CYS A 26 3.46 5.56 9.75
N GLU A 27 2.60 6.57 9.91
CA GLU A 27 2.71 7.47 11.06
C GLU A 27 1.35 8.08 11.35
N ASN A 28 0.96 8.04 12.63
CA ASN A 28 -0.28 8.69 13.09
C ASN A 28 -1.52 8.28 12.28
N GLY A 29 -1.59 7.00 11.92
CA GLY A 29 -2.75 6.50 11.20
C GLY A 29 -2.75 6.83 9.72
N ILE A 30 -1.65 7.38 9.22
CA ILE A 30 -1.49 7.70 7.79
C ILE A 30 -0.42 6.79 7.21
N VAL A 31 -0.75 6.14 6.10
CA VAL A 31 0.21 5.30 5.36
C VAL A 31 0.63 6.07 4.12
N THR A 32 1.92 6.34 4.01
CA THR A 32 2.48 7.01 2.84
C THR A 32 3.19 6.00 1.98
N LEU A 33 2.79 5.92 0.72
CA LEU A 33 3.35 4.98 -0.23
C LEU A 33 4.15 5.75 -1.27
N THR A 34 5.35 5.24 -1.60
CA THR A 34 6.19 5.87 -2.61
C THR A 34 6.49 4.82 -3.67
N ASP A 35 6.24 5.14 -4.94
CA ASP A 35 6.51 4.20 -6.01
C ASP A 35 7.89 4.45 -6.62
N ILE A 36 8.26 3.60 -7.57
CA ILE A 36 9.58 3.64 -8.16
C ILE A 36 9.84 4.94 -8.94
N MET A 37 8.78 5.61 -9.35
CA MET A 37 8.88 6.88 -10.07
C MET A 37 8.93 8.09 -9.14
N GLY A 38 8.87 7.85 -7.83
CA GLY A 38 8.88 8.93 -6.86
C GLY A 38 7.53 9.52 -6.55
N ARG A 39 6.46 8.93 -7.05
CA ARG A 39 5.11 9.40 -6.76
C ARG A 39 4.70 8.92 -5.37
N GLU A 40 3.93 9.74 -4.68
CA GLU A 40 3.47 9.42 -3.34
C GLU A 40 1.96 9.37 -3.27
N ALA A 41 1.46 8.45 -2.46
CA ALA A 41 0.04 8.36 -2.15
C ALA A 41 -0.10 8.23 -0.65
N LYS A 42 -1.04 8.96 -0.07
CA LYS A 42 -1.29 8.91 1.36
C LYS A 42 -2.68 8.34 1.60
N VAL A 43 -2.76 7.37 2.51
CA VAL A 43 -4.00 6.67 2.81
C VAL A 43 -4.20 6.66 4.31
N GLU A 44 -5.39 7.06 4.76
CA GLU A 44 -5.72 6.95 6.18
C GLU A 44 -6.07 5.50 6.49
N GLY A 45 -5.31 4.88 7.39
CA GLY A 45 -5.55 3.50 7.74
C GLY A 45 -4.31 2.85 8.30
N GLU A 46 -4.25 1.55 8.14
CA GLU A 46 -3.13 0.78 8.66
C GLU A 46 -2.86 -0.42 7.76
N ILE A 47 -1.70 -1.03 7.94
CA ILE A 47 -1.35 -2.23 7.17
C ILE A 47 -2.14 -3.40 7.74
N LEU A 48 -2.93 -4.05 6.89
CA LEU A 48 -3.68 -5.23 7.27
C LEU A 48 -2.82 -6.48 7.09
N SER A 49 -2.11 -6.56 5.97
CA SER A 49 -1.21 -7.67 5.71
C SER A 49 -0.15 -7.27 4.70
N ALA A 50 0.98 -7.95 4.75
CA ALA A 50 2.06 -7.71 3.81
C ALA A 50 2.67 -9.05 3.43
N ASP A 51 2.62 -9.38 2.15
CA ASP A 51 3.25 -10.58 1.62
C ASP A 51 4.49 -10.14 0.85
N LEU A 52 5.63 -10.20 1.54
CA LEU A 52 6.86 -9.69 0.98
C LEU A 52 7.43 -10.60 -0.11
N THR A 53 7.05 -11.87 -0.07
CA THR A 53 7.47 -12.82 -1.10
C THR A 53 6.70 -12.57 -2.40
N GLY A 54 5.40 -12.36 -2.27
CA GLY A 54 4.56 -12.11 -3.43
C GLY A 54 4.46 -10.66 -3.86
N GLY A 55 5.04 -9.76 -3.06
CA GLY A 55 5.02 -8.34 -3.41
C GLY A 55 3.63 -7.72 -3.30
N THR A 56 2.87 -8.11 -2.28
CA THR A 56 1.50 -7.65 -2.11
C THR A 56 1.31 -7.10 -0.70
N VAL A 57 0.73 -5.91 -0.62
CA VAL A 57 0.40 -5.30 0.67
C VAL A 57 -1.06 -4.90 0.64
N VAL A 58 -1.78 -5.22 1.70
CA VAL A 58 -3.18 -4.85 1.83
C VAL A 58 -3.32 -3.89 3.01
N LEU A 59 -3.96 -2.78 2.77
CA LEU A 59 -4.21 -1.78 3.79
C LEU A 59 -5.66 -1.83 4.21
N LYS A 60 -5.90 -1.56 5.49
CA LYS A 60 -7.26 -1.38 5.97
C LYS A 60 -7.50 0.13 6.08
N THR A 61 -8.39 0.65 5.26
CA THR A 61 -8.64 2.08 5.25
C THR A 61 -9.73 2.43 6.23
N LYS A 62 -9.64 3.64 6.78
CA LYS A 62 -10.63 4.12 7.74
C LYS A 62 -11.95 4.42 7.06
N ALA A 63 -11.87 5.01 5.90
CA ALA A 63 -13.05 5.32 5.13
C ALA A 63 -13.41 4.11 4.29
N SER A 64 -14.50 3.50 4.58
CA SER A 64 -14.92 2.31 3.84
C SER A 64 -15.70 2.68 2.59
#